data_1c0a2b3a5729202233192f55af925222
#
_entry.id   1c0a2b3a5729202233192f55af925222
#
_cell.length_a   1.000
_cell.length_b   1.000
_cell.length_c   1.000
_cell.angle_alpha   90.00
_cell.angle_beta   90.00
_cell.angle_gamma   90.00
#
_symmetry.space_group_name_H-M   'P 1'
#
loop_
_entity.id
_entity.type
_entity.pdbx_description
1 polymer ?
#
loop_
_entity_poly.entity_id
_entity_poly.type
_entity_poly.pdbx_seq_one_letter_code
_entity_poly.pdbx_strand_id
1 'polypeptide(L)'
;MGGCPEEVRANPLWRRAWEVRQEHFEPRIRFERPVATLAVSVTGAACALRCAHCNGHYLAGMRRLDDPALDAARSLLISGGCDREGRVPVLPHLGAIARLAAGRRLNWHVGLIDEATMLAIRPYADVISFDFVGDDDTIREVYGLAKTVGDYVACFQMLRRYARVVPHVTIGLHGGRLRGERRALEILRSLGADELVLIVFIPTPGTAFAACEPPRLNEVVDLIAEARVCFPDVPVRLGCMRPGGEYREQLDPLAVEVGLNGIVNPARGAVRAAQRLGLRIEWGDECCVL
;
A
#
# COMPACT_ATOMS: atom_id res chain seq x y z
N MET A 1 -30.61 0.83 7.37
CA MET A 1 -29.79 -0.25 6.76
C MET A 1 -30.22 -0.59 5.32
N GLY A 2 -30.79 0.36 4.59
CA GLY A 2 -31.20 0.14 3.20
C GLY A 2 -30.01 0.30 2.29
N GLY A 3 -29.54 -0.81 1.67
CA GLY A 3 -28.51 -0.75 0.64
C GLY A 3 -27.35 -1.74 0.77
N CYS A 4 -27.13 -2.35 1.94
CA CYS A 4 -26.08 -3.37 2.11
C CYS A 4 -26.51 -4.68 1.42
N PRO A 5 -25.67 -5.26 0.53
CA PRO A 5 -25.98 -6.54 -0.14
C PRO A 5 -26.27 -7.67 0.83
N GLU A 6 -27.03 -8.65 0.37
CA GLU A 6 -27.44 -9.81 1.19
C GLU A 6 -26.23 -10.61 1.66
N GLU A 7 -25.21 -10.78 0.82
CA GLU A 7 -23.96 -11.48 1.16
C GLU A 7 -23.22 -10.84 2.34
N VAL A 8 -23.13 -9.49 2.36
CA VAL A 8 -22.50 -8.77 3.47
C VAL A 8 -23.34 -8.89 4.74
N ARG A 9 -24.67 -8.89 4.63
CA ARG A 9 -25.56 -9.07 5.77
C ARG A 9 -25.51 -10.49 6.34
N ALA A 10 -25.29 -11.48 5.48
CA ALA A 10 -25.21 -12.88 5.87
C ALA A 10 -23.88 -13.23 6.58
N ASN A 11 -22.77 -12.55 6.26
CA ASN A 11 -21.49 -12.77 6.90
C ASN A 11 -21.35 -11.88 8.16
N PRO A 12 -21.26 -12.47 9.37
CA PRO A 12 -21.21 -11.68 10.61
C PRO A 12 -20.00 -10.74 10.71
N LEU A 13 -18.82 -11.16 10.20
CA LEU A 13 -17.60 -10.34 10.19
C LEU A 13 -17.76 -9.13 9.26
N TRP A 14 -18.26 -9.33 8.05
CA TRP A 14 -18.43 -8.27 7.05
C TRP A 14 -19.46 -7.24 7.53
N ARG A 15 -20.56 -7.74 8.11
CA ARG A 15 -21.56 -6.87 8.75
C ARG A 15 -20.96 -6.04 9.88
N ARG A 16 -20.18 -6.66 10.79
CA ARG A 16 -19.52 -5.94 11.89
C ARG A 16 -18.54 -4.89 11.37
N ALA A 17 -17.76 -5.21 10.34
CA ALA A 17 -16.84 -4.26 9.70
C ALA A 17 -17.57 -3.03 9.13
N TRP A 18 -18.71 -3.26 8.47
CA TRP A 18 -19.55 -2.16 7.98
C TRP A 18 -20.14 -1.31 9.10
N GLU A 19 -20.63 -1.94 10.19
CA GLU A 19 -21.12 -1.23 11.37
C GLU A 19 -20.03 -0.36 12.00
N VAL A 20 -18.84 -0.89 12.21
CA VAL A 20 -17.67 -0.14 12.72
C VAL A 20 -17.37 1.07 11.83
N ARG A 21 -17.41 0.88 10.51
CA ARG A 21 -17.18 2.00 9.59
C ARG A 21 -18.24 3.08 9.75
N GLN A 22 -19.52 2.71 9.94
CA GLN A 22 -20.61 3.68 10.12
C GLN A 22 -20.54 4.39 11.48
N GLU A 23 -20.07 3.69 12.51
CA GLU A 23 -19.92 4.25 13.86
C GLU A 23 -18.81 5.32 13.94
N HIS A 24 -17.74 5.17 13.14
CA HIS A 24 -16.51 5.96 13.27
C HIS A 24 -16.24 6.92 12.12
N PHE A 25 -16.91 6.79 10.98
CA PHE A 25 -16.64 7.64 9.82
C PHE A 25 -17.90 8.24 9.22
N GLU A 26 -17.78 9.47 8.73
CA GLU A 26 -18.79 10.09 7.91
C GLU A 26 -19.13 9.25 6.67
N PRO A 27 -20.32 9.37 6.09
CA PRO A 27 -20.74 8.63 4.91
C PRO A 27 -20.06 9.17 3.63
N ARG A 28 -18.73 9.05 3.57
CA ARG A 28 -17.91 9.45 2.42
C ARG A 28 -16.86 8.39 2.11
N ILE A 29 -16.49 8.25 0.86
CA ILE A 29 -15.40 7.39 0.40
C ILE A 29 -14.51 8.17 -0.55
N ARG A 30 -13.21 7.96 -0.46
CA ARG A 30 -12.25 8.59 -1.35
C ARG A 30 -11.78 7.60 -2.42
N PHE A 31 -11.93 7.99 -3.67
CA PHE A 31 -11.41 7.25 -4.82
C PHE A 31 -10.27 8.04 -5.47
N GLU A 32 -9.14 7.34 -5.72
CA GLU A 32 -7.97 7.96 -6.30
C GLU A 32 -7.73 7.48 -7.72
N ARG A 33 -7.40 8.42 -8.61
CA ARG A 33 -6.81 8.13 -9.92
C ARG A 33 -5.51 8.91 -10.02
N PRO A 34 -4.36 8.32 -9.62
CA PRO A 34 -3.11 9.06 -9.36
C PRO A 34 -2.40 9.48 -10.66
N VAL A 35 -3.09 10.24 -11.51
CA VAL A 35 -2.55 10.75 -12.78
C VAL A 35 -1.60 11.93 -12.59
N ALA A 36 -1.68 12.59 -11.43
CA ALA A 36 -0.82 13.73 -11.10
C ALA A 36 0.43 13.31 -10.30
N THR A 37 0.57 12.02 -9.94
CA THR A 37 1.75 11.48 -9.26
C THR A 37 2.56 10.61 -10.23
N LEU A 38 3.84 10.90 -10.39
CA LEU A 38 4.75 10.05 -11.16
C LEU A 38 5.68 9.28 -10.21
N ALA A 39 5.87 7.99 -10.50
CA ALA A 39 6.83 7.16 -9.79
C ALA A 39 8.23 7.29 -10.39
N VAL A 40 9.22 7.52 -9.53
CA VAL A 40 10.62 7.74 -9.90
C VAL A 40 11.50 6.67 -9.29
N SER A 41 12.29 5.98 -10.13
CA SER A 41 13.32 5.06 -9.68
C SER A 41 14.69 5.75 -9.68
N VAL A 42 15.32 5.84 -8.51
CA VAL A 42 16.68 6.38 -8.38
C VAL A 42 17.75 5.41 -8.90
N THR A 43 17.43 4.14 -9.04
CA THR A 43 18.35 3.09 -9.52
C THR A 43 18.08 2.65 -10.96
N GLY A 44 17.10 3.29 -11.65
CA GLY A 44 16.59 2.77 -12.92
C GLY A 44 15.97 1.38 -12.71
N ALA A 45 16.37 0.39 -13.50
CA ALA A 45 15.90 -1.00 -13.40
C ALA A 45 16.75 -1.88 -12.45
N ALA A 46 17.85 -1.36 -11.90
CA ALA A 46 18.75 -2.14 -11.06
C ALA A 46 18.16 -2.37 -9.66
N CYS A 47 18.16 -3.63 -9.20
CA CYS A 47 17.78 -4.04 -7.85
C CYS A 47 18.68 -5.21 -7.43
N ALA A 48 19.27 -5.13 -6.22
CA ALA A 48 20.09 -6.21 -5.69
C ALA A 48 19.25 -7.36 -5.10
N LEU A 49 18.00 -7.09 -4.72
CA LEU A 49 17.06 -8.12 -4.31
C LEU A 49 16.38 -8.73 -5.54
N ARG A 50 16.22 -10.04 -5.49
CA ARG A 50 15.46 -10.80 -6.49
C ARG A 50 14.22 -11.38 -5.85
N CYS A 51 13.38 -10.49 -5.30
CA CYS A 51 12.19 -10.87 -4.58
C CYS A 51 11.30 -11.80 -5.41
N ALA A 52 10.83 -12.89 -4.78
CA ALA A 52 10.05 -13.92 -5.46
C ALA A 52 8.78 -13.40 -6.13
N HIS A 53 8.21 -12.28 -5.63
CA HIS A 53 6.97 -11.67 -6.12
C HIS A 53 7.18 -10.61 -7.21
N CYS A 54 8.35 -9.93 -7.29
CA CYS A 54 8.51 -8.79 -8.21
C CYS A 54 9.77 -8.84 -9.09
N ASN A 55 10.90 -9.38 -8.61
CA ASN A 55 12.17 -9.49 -9.35
C ASN A 55 12.56 -8.19 -10.11
N GLY A 56 12.27 -7.01 -9.51
CA GLY A 56 12.51 -5.71 -10.14
C GLY A 56 11.53 -5.31 -11.26
N HIS A 57 10.52 -6.13 -11.56
CA HIS A 57 9.57 -5.92 -12.66
C HIS A 57 8.96 -4.52 -12.68
N TYR A 58 8.55 -4.02 -11.52
CA TYR A 58 7.85 -2.73 -11.43
C TYR A 58 8.75 -1.52 -11.66
N LEU A 59 10.07 -1.68 -11.55
CA LEU A 59 11.03 -0.59 -11.79
C LEU A 59 11.04 -0.14 -13.26
N ALA A 60 10.74 -1.05 -14.19
CA ALA A 60 10.70 -0.75 -15.63
C ALA A 60 9.63 0.30 -16.00
N GLY A 61 8.55 0.40 -15.21
CA GLY A 61 7.49 1.39 -15.40
C GLY A 61 7.74 2.74 -14.72
N MET A 62 8.82 2.86 -13.93
CA MET A 62 9.14 4.09 -13.20
C MET A 62 9.99 5.04 -14.06
N ARG A 63 9.84 6.34 -13.82
CA ARG A 63 10.62 7.38 -14.48
C ARG A 63 12.02 7.47 -13.89
N ARG A 64 12.97 7.94 -14.69
CA ARG A 64 14.30 8.30 -14.20
C ARG A 64 14.26 9.72 -13.62
N LEU A 65 15.24 10.06 -12.77
CA LEU A 65 15.36 11.40 -12.15
C LEU A 65 15.54 12.55 -13.18
N ASP A 66 16.01 12.23 -14.37
CA ASP A 66 16.26 13.18 -15.47
C ASP A 66 15.13 13.20 -16.53
N ASP A 67 14.01 12.51 -16.28
CA ASP A 67 12.88 12.46 -17.22
C ASP A 67 12.14 13.80 -17.23
N PRO A 68 12.05 14.49 -18.39
CA PRO A 68 11.35 15.78 -18.48
C PRO A 68 9.85 15.71 -18.17
N ALA A 69 9.24 14.52 -18.21
CA ALA A 69 7.84 14.35 -17.83
C ALA A 69 7.59 14.68 -16.33
N LEU A 70 8.65 14.65 -15.50
CA LEU A 70 8.55 14.99 -14.09
C LEU A 70 8.15 16.46 -13.87
N ASP A 71 8.43 17.34 -14.83
CA ASP A 71 8.11 18.77 -14.71
C ASP A 71 6.59 19.02 -14.62
N ALA A 72 5.79 18.17 -15.23
CA ALA A 72 4.33 18.27 -15.21
C ALA A 72 3.67 17.61 -13.99
N ALA A 73 4.43 16.85 -13.19
CA ALA A 73 3.89 16.14 -12.01
C ALA A 73 3.65 17.11 -10.85
N ARG A 74 2.52 16.93 -10.14
CA ARG A 74 2.25 17.67 -8.90
C ARG A 74 2.87 16.99 -7.68
N SER A 75 3.06 15.69 -7.76
CA SER A 75 3.69 14.90 -6.71
C SER A 75 4.52 13.77 -7.31
N LEU A 76 5.47 13.28 -6.53
CA LEU A 76 6.35 12.20 -6.94
C LEU A 76 6.36 11.09 -5.88
N LEU A 77 6.36 9.84 -6.34
CA LEU A 77 6.73 8.68 -5.54
C LEU A 77 8.22 8.40 -5.78
N ILE A 78 9.06 8.69 -4.81
CA ILE A 78 10.50 8.42 -4.85
C ILE A 78 10.78 7.02 -4.36
N SER A 79 11.34 6.18 -5.21
CA SER A 79 11.68 4.80 -4.91
C SER A 79 12.85 4.32 -5.79
N GLY A 80 13.05 3.02 -5.88
CA GLY A 80 14.07 2.37 -6.67
C GLY A 80 14.26 0.91 -6.28
N GLY A 81 15.21 0.24 -6.91
CA GLY A 81 15.63 -1.08 -6.48
C GLY A 81 16.43 -1.01 -5.18
N CYS A 82 16.27 -2.04 -4.36
CA CYS A 82 16.94 -2.13 -3.07
C CYS A 82 18.37 -2.64 -3.18
N ASP A 83 19.20 -2.28 -2.20
CA ASP A 83 20.44 -2.96 -1.89
C ASP A 83 20.17 -4.33 -1.20
N ARG A 84 21.24 -5.05 -0.82
CA ARG A 84 21.13 -6.35 -0.15
C ARG A 84 20.55 -6.29 1.26
N GLU A 85 20.47 -5.09 1.82
CA GLU A 85 19.90 -4.83 3.16
C GLU A 85 18.43 -4.41 3.09
N GLY A 86 17.83 -4.34 1.89
CA GLY A 86 16.45 -3.95 1.68
C GLY A 86 16.21 -2.44 1.67
N ARG A 87 17.26 -1.62 1.40
CA ARG A 87 17.20 -0.16 1.37
C ARG A 87 17.31 0.36 -0.06
N VAL A 88 16.53 1.34 -0.42
CA VAL A 88 16.73 2.09 -1.66
C VAL A 88 17.87 3.10 -1.45
N PRO A 89 18.94 3.10 -2.27
CA PRO A 89 20.11 3.96 -2.08
C PRO A 89 19.84 5.40 -2.56
N VAL A 90 19.09 6.17 -1.80
CA VAL A 90 18.64 7.52 -2.18
C VAL A 90 19.69 8.61 -1.95
N LEU A 91 20.63 8.42 -1.02
CA LEU A 91 21.60 9.46 -0.62
C LEU A 91 22.43 10.00 -1.79
N PRO A 92 22.98 9.18 -2.71
CA PRO A 92 23.74 9.68 -3.86
C PRO A 92 22.91 10.56 -4.81
N HIS A 93 21.59 10.47 -4.73
CA HIS A 93 20.64 11.16 -5.61
C HIS A 93 19.95 12.35 -4.94
N LEU A 94 20.25 12.63 -3.66
CA LEU A 94 19.52 13.59 -2.86
C LEU A 94 19.54 15.00 -3.46
N GLY A 95 20.64 15.44 -4.05
CA GLY A 95 20.74 16.74 -4.69
C GLY A 95 19.81 16.89 -5.92
N ALA A 96 19.60 15.80 -6.69
CA ALA A 96 18.64 15.80 -7.79
C ALA A 96 17.20 15.78 -7.27
N ILE A 97 16.93 14.97 -6.24
CA ILE A 97 15.61 14.89 -5.62
C ILE A 97 15.20 16.21 -4.97
N ALA A 98 16.14 16.90 -4.31
CA ALA A 98 15.90 18.21 -3.70
C ALA A 98 15.44 19.26 -4.73
N ARG A 99 16.00 19.23 -5.94
CA ARG A 99 15.53 20.11 -7.05
C ARG A 99 14.11 19.75 -7.50
N LEU A 100 13.79 18.46 -7.56
CA LEU A 100 12.45 17.98 -7.92
C LEU A 100 11.41 18.24 -6.83
N ALA A 101 11.82 18.35 -5.56
CA ALA A 101 10.93 18.61 -4.45
C ALA A 101 10.32 20.03 -4.45
N ALA A 102 10.95 20.98 -5.16
CA ALA A 102 10.48 22.36 -5.20
C ALA A 102 9.04 22.45 -5.75
N GLY A 103 8.09 22.85 -4.89
CA GLY A 103 6.67 22.99 -5.25
C GLY A 103 5.91 21.68 -5.43
N ARG A 104 6.47 20.54 -5.04
CA ARG A 104 5.86 19.21 -5.17
C ARG A 104 5.80 18.49 -3.84
N ARG A 105 4.81 17.65 -3.69
CA ARG A 105 4.74 16.69 -2.57
C ARG A 105 5.48 15.40 -2.93
N LEU A 106 6.27 14.89 -1.98
CA LEU A 106 7.03 13.65 -2.17
C LEU A 106 6.53 12.55 -1.23
N ASN A 107 6.10 11.44 -1.83
CA ASN A 107 5.93 10.15 -1.16
C ASN A 107 7.22 9.34 -1.33
N TRP A 108 7.76 8.80 -0.24
CA TRP A 108 8.98 8.00 -0.25
C TRP A 108 8.68 6.54 0.03
N HIS A 109 9.10 5.67 -0.87
CA HIS A 109 9.00 4.23 -0.70
C HIS A 109 10.43 3.65 -0.78
N VAL A 110 11.11 3.65 0.34
CA VAL A 110 12.57 3.50 0.41
C VAL A 110 13.07 2.28 1.21
N GLY A 111 12.14 1.41 1.61
CA GLY A 111 12.46 0.18 2.33
C GLY A 111 13.01 0.41 3.73
N LEU A 112 13.91 -0.46 4.17
CA LEU A 112 14.44 -0.52 5.54
C LEU A 112 15.63 0.43 5.75
N ILE A 113 15.45 1.72 5.43
CA ILE A 113 16.52 2.73 5.59
C ILE A 113 16.89 2.95 7.06
N ASP A 114 18.11 3.41 7.28
CA ASP A 114 18.62 3.79 8.59
C ASP A 114 18.25 5.24 8.96
N GLU A 115 18.50 5.59 10.23
CA GLU A 115 18.19 6.91 10.78
C GLU A 115 18.97 8.04 10.08
N ALA A 116 20.22 7.79 9.69
CA ALA A 116 21.04 8.78 8.98
C ALA A 116 20.41 9.12 7.61
N THR A 117 19.96 8.10 6.88
CA THR A 117 19.23 8.29 5.61
C THR A 117 17.90 9.01 5.84
N MET A 118 17.15 8.63 6.89
CA MET A 118 15.88 9.29 7.23
C MET A 118 16.09 10.78 7.54
N LEU A 119 17.09 11.13 8.32
CA LEU A 119 17.43 12.52 8.65
C LEU A 119 17.80 13.33 7.40
N ALA A 120 18.52 12.71 6.45
CA ALA A 120 18.90 13.37 5.21
C ALA A 120 17.69 13.64 4.27
N ILE A 121 16.71 12.72 4.18
CA ILE A 121 15.52 12.90 3.34
C ILE A 121 14.42 13.71 4.01
N ARG A 122 14.44 13.84 5.34
CA ARG A 122 13.40 14.50 6.14
C ARG A 122 12.92 15.85 5.60
N PRO A 123 13.80 16.77 5.13
CA PRO A 123 13.37 18.07 4.62
C PRO A 123 12.46 17.99 3.39
N TYR A 124 12.40 16.83 2.72
CA TYR A 124 11.69 16.59 1.48
C TYR A 124 10.62 15.50 1.62
N ALA A 125 10.40 14.98 2.83
CA ALA A 125 9.48 13.86 3.04
C ALA A 125 8.12 14.36 3.54
N ASP A 126 7.13 14.43 2.65
CA ASP A 126 5.74 14.69 3.05
C ASP A 126 5.12 13.43 3.67
N VAL A 127 5.45 12.26 3.12
CA VAL A 127 4.99 10.97 3.62
C VAL A 127 5.96 9.87 3.22
N ILE A 128 6.00 8.81 4.03
CA ILE A 128 6.72 7.58 3.74
C ILE A 128 5.72 6.44 3.62
N SER A 129 5.66 5.80 2.46
CA SER A 129 5.01 4.51 2.26
C SER A 129 5.95 3.42 2.73
N PHE A 130 5.50 2.57 3.64
CA PHE A 130 6.34 1.54 4.25
C PHE A 130 5.67 0.17 4.17
N ASP A 131 6.24 -0.73 3.36
CA ASP A 131 5.77 -2.12 3.31
C ASP A 131 6.07 -2.79 4.65
N PHE A 132 5.02 -3.27 5.33
CA PHE A 132 5.12 -3.92 6.62
C PHE A 132 4.80 -5.41 6.49
N VAL A 133 5.73 -6.26 6.93
CA VAL A 133 5.61 -7.72 6.86
C VAL A 133 5.58 -8.30 8.26
N GLY A 134 4.57 -9.11 8.56
CA GLY A 134 4.35 -9.70 9.89
C GLY A 134 4.85 -11.14 10.04
N ASP A 135 5.68 -11.67 9.12
CA ASP A 135 6.15 -13.06 9.14
C ASP A 135 7.61 -13.16 8.72
N ASP A 136 8.45 -13.76 9.58
CA ASP A 136 9.89 -13.88 9.36
C ASP A 136 10.23 -14.80 8.18
N ASP A 137 9.43 -15.86 7.96
CA ASP A 137 9.63 -16.74 6.82
C ASP A 137 9.32 -16.04 5.51
N THR A 138 8.25 -15.22 5.48
CA THR A 138 7.93 -14.40 4.31
C THR A 138 9.04 -13.40 4.00
N ILE A 139 9.64 -12.76 5.02
CA ILE A 139 10.78 -11.88 4.84
C ILE A 139 11.96 -12.63 4.20
N ARG A 140 12.27 -13.82 4.71
CA ARG A 140 13.37 -14.65 4.21
C ARG A 140 13.09 -15.22 2.83
N GLU A 141 11.90 -15.80 2.61
CA GLU A 141 11.61 -16.60 1.41
C GLU A 141 11.15 -15.75 0.23
N VAL A 142 10.45 -14.64 0.48
CA VAL A 142 9.96 -13.75 -0.58
C VAL A 142 10.96 -12.65 -0.94
N TYR A 143 11.56 -12.01 0.05
CA TYR A 143 12.52 -10.92 -0.20
C TYR A 143 13.99 -11.40 -0.24
N GLY A 144 14.30 -12.56 0.31
CA GLY A 144 15.68 -13.04 0.45
C GLY A 144 16.48 -12.25 1.49
N LEU A 145 15.82 -11.60 2.44
CA LEU A 145 16.45 -10.75 3.45
C LEU A 145 16.76 -11.53 4.72
N ALA A 146 17.95 -11.33 5.27
CA ALA A 146 18.35 -11.77 6.61
C ALA A 146 17.84 -10.77 7.66
N LYS A 147 16.53 -10.51 7.63
CA LYS A 147 15.81 -9.60 8.53
C LYS A 147 14.64 -10.33 9.19
N THR A 148 14.13 -9.73 10.24
CA THR A 148 13.00 -10.24 11.02
C THR A 148 11.87 -9.22 11.08
N VAL A 149 10.70 -9.63 11.56
CA VAL A 149 9.60 -8.73 11.89
C VAL A 149 10.05 -7.65 12.88
N GLY A 150 10.97 -7.97 13.80
CA GLY A 150 11.58 -7.00 14.72
C GLY A 150 12.31 -5.87 14.01
N ASP A 151 13.03 -6.15 12.92
CA ASP A 151 13.69 -5.12 12.11
C ASP A 151 12.67 -4.19 11.44
N TYR A 152 11.55 -4.74 10.93
CA TYR A 152 10.46 -3.93 10.36
C TYR A 152 9.79 -3.06 11.42
N VAL A 153 9.56 -3.58 12.62
CA VAL A 153 9.03 -2.82 13.77
C VAL A 153 9.98 -1.68 14.13
N ALA A 154 11.26 -1.97 14.29
CA ALA A 154 12.26 -0.97 14.65
C ALA A 154 12.38 0.15 13.59
N CYS A 155 12.39 -0.23 12.30
CA CYS A 155 12.42 0.72 11.20
C CYS A 155 11.15 1.59 11.17
N PHE A 156 9.97 1.00 11.27
CA PHE A 156 8.69 1.73 11.31
C PHE A 156 8.64 2.74 12.46
N GLN A 157 9.04 2.32 13.67
CA GLN A 157 9.10 3.21 14.83
C GLN A 157 10.11 4.34 14.64
N MET A 158 11.29 4.05 14.07
CA MET A 158 12.31 5.05 13.75
C MET A 158 11.77 6.08 12.76
N LEU A 159 11.18 5.64 11.65
CA LEU A 159 10.65 6.53 10.61
C LEU A 159 9.56 7.47 11.16
N ARG A 160 8.66 6.96 12.01
CA ARG A 160 7.57 7.74 12.62
C ARG A 160 8.03 8.85 13.56
N ARG A 161 9.26 8.82 14.06
CA ARG A 161 9.83 9.93 14.83
C ARG A 161 10.07 11.18 13.98
N TYR A 162 10.19 11.03 12.67
CA TYR A 162 10.67 12.08 11.77
C TYR A 162 9.69 12.47 10.67
N ALA A 163 8.76 11.60 10.31
CA ALA A 163 7.80 11.84 9.23
C ALA A 163 6.48 11.10 9.46
N ARG A 164 5.46 11.48 8.69
CA ARG A 164 4.23 10.70 8.55
C ARG A 164 4.57 9.41 7.80
N VAL A 165 4.22 8.26 8.36
CA VAL A 165 4.48 6.94 7.77
C VAL A 165 3.17 6.20 7.59
N VAL A 166 2.90 5.78 6.36
CA VAL A 166 1.71 4.99 6.02
C VAL A 166 2.14 3.55 5.74
N PRO A 167 1.82 2.61 6.63
CA PRO A 167 2.13 1.21 6.41
C PRO A 167 1.28 0.62 5.29
N HIS A 168 1.93 -0.20 4.47
CA HIS A 168 1.30 -1.01 3.43
C HIS A 168 1.42 -2.48 3.80
N VAL A 169 0.32 -3.21 3.80
CA VAL A 169 0.30 -4.66 4.03
C VAL A 169 -0.15 -5.35 2.75
N THR A 170 0.71 -6.22 2.22
CA THR A 170 0.40 -7.00 1.02
C THR A 170 -0.28 -8.29 1.41
N ILE A 171 -1.54 -8.42 1.04
CA ILE A 171 -2.36 -9.63 1.26
C ILE A 171 -1.91 -10.72 0.29
N GLY A 172 -1.57 -11.89 0.81
CA GLY A 172 -1.12 -13.03 0.02
C GLY A 172 0.31 -12.88 -0.53
N LEU A 173 1.16 -12.07 0.09
CA LEU A 173 2.54 -11.82 -0.36
C LEU A 173 3.35 -13.12 -0.53
N HIS A 174 3.07 -14.15 0.26
CA HIS A 174 3.71 -15.46 0.18
C HIS A 174 3.08 -16.35 -0.91
N GLY A 175 3.19 -15.90 -2.16
CA GLY A 175 2.69 -16.66 -3.33
C GLY A 175 1.18 -16.89 -3.33
N GLY A 176 0.40 -15.89 -2.91
CA GLY A 176 -1.06 -15.94 -2.83
C GLY A 176 -1.61 -16.51 -1.52
N ARG A 177 -0.74 -16.96 -0.61
CA ARG A 177 -1.15 -17.50 0.70
C ARG A 177 -1.09 -16.41 1.76
N LEU A 178 -2.11 -16.33 2.60
CA LEU A 178 -2.10 -15.46 3.76
C LEU A 178 -1.14 -16.02 4.81
N ARG A 179 -0.10 -15.26 5.13
CA ARG A 179 0.92 -15.65 6.09
C ARG A 179 1.54 -14.42 6.75
N GLY A 180 1.11 -14.15 7.98
CA GLY A 180 1.62 -13.02 8.77
C GLY A 180 0.84 -11.72 8.64
N GLU A 181 -0.15 -11.58 7.74
CA GLU A 181 -0.93 -10.35 7.58
C GLU A 181 -1.71 -9.99 8.85
N ARG A 182 -2.36 -10.95 9.50
CA ARG A 182 -3.07 -10.71 10.77
C ARG A 182 -2.12 -10.24 11.86
N ARG A 183 -0.94 -10.86 11.97
CA ARG A 183 0.11 -10.43 12.89
C ARG A 183 0.62 -9.02 12.55
N ALA A 184 0.74 -8.69 11.27
CA ALA A 184 1.09 -7.34 10.84
C ALA A 184 0.06 -6.31 11.31
N LEU A 185 -1.25 -6.61 11.15
CA LEU A 185 -2.34 -5.74 11.63
C LEU A 185 -2.28 -5.54 13.15
N GLU A 186 -2.11 -6.63 13.93
CA GLU A 186 -2.00 -6.56 15.38
C GLU A 186 -0.81 -5.71 15.84
N ILE A 187 0.36 -5.91 15.23
CA ILE A 187 1.56 -5.12 15.51
C ILE A 187 1.33 -3.66 15.17
N LEU A 188 0.86 -3.34 13.96
CA LEU A 188 0.61 -1.97 13.52
C LEU A 188 -0.41 -1.25 14.41
N ARG A 189 -1.45 -1.97 14.87
CA ARG A 189 -2.39 -1.45 15.86
C ARG A 189 -1.69 -1.12 17.18
N SER A 190 -0.88 -2.05 17.70
CA SER A 190 -0.15 -1.85 18.95
C SER A 190 0.86 -0.69 18.88
N LEU A 191 1.40 -0.43 17.70
CA LEU A 191 2.30 0.69 17.41
C LEU A 191 1.55 2.00 17.16
N GLY A 192 0.21 1.98 17.15
CA GLY A 192 -0.61 3.18 16.95
C GLY A 192 -0.51 3.72 15.51
N ALA A 193 -0.53 2.83 14.51
CA ALA A 193 -0.64 3.28 13.12
C ALA A 193 -1.92 4.10 12.93
N ASP A 194 -1.80 5.26 12.29
CA ASP A 194 -2.86 6.25 12.11
C ASP A 194 -3.46 6.24 10.70
N GLU A 195 -2.95 5.40 9.83
CA GLU A 195 -3.46 5.10 8.49
C GLU A 195 -2.97 3.71 8.06
N LEU A 196 -3.73 3.02 7.21
CA LEU A 196 -3.37 1.69 6.69
C LEU A 196 -3.74 1.58 5.20
N VAL A 197 -2.81 1.09 4.41
CA VAL A 197 -3.07 0.70 3.02
C VAL A 197 -2.90 -0.81 2.87
N LEU A 198 -3.92 -1.46 2.34
CA LEU A 198 -3.89 -2.86 1.95
C LEU A 198 -3.64 -2.96 0.45
N ILE A 199 -2.75 -3.84 0.05
CA ILE A 199 -2.53 -4.20 -1.35
C ILE A 199 -2.61 -5.71 -1.48
N VAL A 200 -2.76 -6.23 -2.70
CA VAL A 200 -2.97 -7.67 -2.92
C VAL A 200 -1.89 -8.20 -3.86
N PHE A 201 -1.31 -9.33 -3.53
CA PHE A 201 -0.33 -10.02 -4.35
C PHE A 201 -0.82 -10.21 -5.78
N ILE A 202 0.06 -9.93 -6.74
CA ILE A 202 -0.17 -10.11 -8.17
C ILE A 202 0.86 -11.13 -8.68
N PRO A 203 0.42 -12.28 -9.21
CA PRO A 203 1.32 -13.16 -9.95
C PRO A 203 1.96 -12.39 -11.11
N THR A 204 3.26 -12.16 -11.02
CA THR A 204 3.96 -11.27 -11.96
C THR A 204 4.83 -12.08 -12.91
N PRO A 205 4.67 -11.94 -14.25
CA PRO A 205 5.50 -12.64 -15.22
C PRO A 205 7.00 -12.40 -14.99
N GLY A 206 7.81 -13.44 -15.16
CA GLY A 206 9.26 -13.37 -14.98
C GLY A 206 9.73 -13.40 -13.52
N THR A 207 8.86 -13.74 -12.59
CA THR A 207 9.16 -13.89 -11.16
C THR A 207 9.06 -15.36 -10.74
N ALA A 208 9.60 -15.70 -9.55
CA ALA A 208 9.44 -17.04 -8.99
C ALA A 208 7.97 -17.39 -8.71
N PHE A 209 7.13 -16.38 -8.44
CA PHE A 209 5.70 -16.55 -8.17
C PHE A 209 4.81 -16.30 -9.39
N ALA A 210 5.36 -16.28 -10.61
CA ALA A 210 4.59 -16.06 -11.83
C ALA A 210 3.46 -17.07 -12.06
N ALA A 211 3.64 -18.30 -11.60
CA ALA A 211 2.65 -19.39 -11.73
C ALA A 211 1.78 -19.58 -10.49
N CYS A 212 1.93 -18.73 -9.47
CA CYS A 212 1.06 -18.77 -8.30
C CYS A 212 -0.29 -18.17 -8.63
N GLU A 213 -1.33 -18.61 -7.92
CA GLU A 213 -2.64 -17.94 -7.97
C GLU A 213 -2.68 -16.74 -7.02
N PRO A 214 -3.43 -15.69 -7.33
CA PRO A 214 -3.70 -14.64 -6.35
C PRO A 214 -4.45 -15.23 -5.13
N PRO A 215 -4.42 -14.57 -3.96
CA PRO A 215 -5.16 -15.05 -2.80
C PRO A 215 -6.65 -15.15 -3.12
N ARG A 216 -7.34 -16.10 -2.47
CA ARG A 216 -8.79 -16.28 -2.69
C ARG A 216 -9.55 -15.03 -2.31
N LEU A 217 -10.52 -14.64 -3.13
CA LEU A 217 -11.27 -13.40 -2.95
C LEU A 217 -11.88 -13.28 -1.54
N ASN A 218 -12.52 -14.34 -1.05
CA ASN A 218 -13.13 -14.34 0.27
C ASN A 218 -12.10 -14.11 1.39
N GLU A 219 -10.91 -14.72 1.31
CA GLU A 219 -9.83 -14.53 2.29
C GLU A 219 -9.34 -13.07 2.30
N VAL A 220 -9.30 -12.44 1.13
CA VAL A 220 -8.91 -11.02 1.03
C VAL A 220 -9.99 -10.12 1.63
N VAL A 221 -11.26 -10.37 1.34
CA VAL A 221 -12.38 -9.59 1.90
C VAL A 221 -12.48 -9.78 3.41
N ASP A 222 -12.28 -11.01 3.90
CA ASP A 222 -12.23 -11.30 5.34
C ASP A 222 -11.11 -10.51 6.02
N LEU A 223 -9.90 -10.49 5.44
CA LEU A 223 -8.79 -9.73 6.01
C LEU A 223 -9.03 -8.21 5.97
N ILE A 224 -9.67 -7.69 4.92
CA ILE A 224 -10.10 -6.28 4.86
C ILE A 224 -11.10 -5.97 5.97
N ALA A 225 -12.07 -6.85 6.20
CA ALA A 225 -13.05 -6.70 7.26
C ALA A 225 -12.41 -6.79 8.66
N GLU A 226 -11.49 -7.75 8.87
CA GLU A 226 -10.69 -7.86 10.08
C GLU A 226 -9.87 -6.58 10.33
N ALA A 227 -9.24 -6.03 9.28
CA ALA A 227 -8.51 -4.77 9.36
C ALA A 227 -9.43 -3.61 9.76
N ARG A 228 -10.64 -3.50 9.19
CA ARG A 228 -11.62 -2.48 9.59
C ARG A 228 -12.03 -2.60 11.05
N VAL A 229 -12.25 -3.81 11.55
CA VAL A 229 -12.60 -4.06 12.97
C VAL A 229 -11.41 -3.78 13.88
N CYS A 230 -10.20 -4.14 13.45
CA CYS A 230 -8.96 -3.91 14.20
C CYS A 230 -8.61 -2.42 14.31
N PHE A 231 -8.93 -1.60 13.31
CA PHE A 231 -8.65 -0.18 13.21
C PHE A 231 -9.96 0.63 13.11
N PRO A 232 -10.76 0.70 14.17
CA PRO A 232 -12.12 1.24 14.09
C PRO A 232 -12.18 2.72 13.67
N ASP A 233 -11.24 3.53 14.07
CA ASP A 233 -11.13 4.99 13.86
C ASP A 233 -9.99 5.40 12.93
N VAL A 234 -9.26 4.44 12.37
CA VAL A 234 -8.12 4.67 11.46
C VAL A 234 -8.57 4.49 9.99
N PRO A 235 -8.24 5.39 9.06
CA PRO A 235 -8.52 5.18 7.65
C PRO A 235 -7.83 3.94 7.10
N VAL A 236 -8.60 3.02 6.53
CA VAL A 236 -8.12 1.81 5.84
C VAL A 236 -8.47 1.93 4.36
N ARG A 237 -7.46 1.79 3.49
CA ARG A 237 -7.60 1.94 2.03
C ARG A 237 -7.11 0.71 1.27
N LEU A 238 -7.64 0.52 0.07
CA LEU A 238 -7.14 -0.45 -0.89
C LEU A 238 -6.25 0.28 -1.91
N GLY A 239 -4.95 -0.06 -1.90
CA GLY A 239 -3.93 0.55 -2.74
C GLY A 239 -4.03 0.14 -4.22
N CYS A 240 -3.11 0.66 -5.04
CA CYS A 240 -3.12 0.45 -6.48
C CYS A 240 -2.75 -0.99 -6.90
N MET A 241 -1.91 -1.66 -6.11
CA MET A 241 -1.41 -3.00 -6.41
C MET A 241 -2.43 -4.06 -5.97
N ARG A 242 -3.13 -4.64 -6.93
CA ARG A 242 -4.01 -5.81 -6.81
C ARG A 242 -4.29 -6.40 -8.19
N PRO A 243 -4.64 -7.68 -8.30
CA PRO A 243 -4.93 -8.33 -9.58
C PRO A 243 -5.97 -7.54 -10.38
N GLY A 244 -5.80 -7.50 -11.69
CA GLY A 244 -6.70 -6.82 -12.61
C GLY A 244 -7.89 -7.67 -13.05
N GLY A 245 -8.62 -7.20 -14.09
CA GLY A 245 -9.70 -7.95 -14.72
C GLY A 245 -10.83 -8.30 -13.76
N GLU A 246 -11.34 -9.51 -13.89
CA GLU A 246 -12.49 -10.01 -13.11
C GLU A 246 -12.24 -9.98 -11.60
N TYR A 247 -11.03 -10.29 -11.16
CA TYR A 247 -10.68 -10.26 -9.73
C TYR A 247 -10.93 -8.87 -9.12
N ARG A 248 -10.49 -7.81 -9.80
CA ARG A 248 -10.71 -6.43 -9.36
C ARG A 248 -12.18 -6.03 -9.41
N GLU A 249 -12.89 -6.44 -10.46
CA GLU A 249 -14.33 -6.14 -10.60
C GLU A 249 -15.18 -6.79 -9.49
N GLN A 250 -14.72 -7.92 -8.93
CA GLN A 250 -15.37 -8.59 -7.81
C GLN A 250 -14.89 -8.03 -6.46
N LEU A 251 -13.58 -7.81 -6.27
CA LEU A 251 -13.01 -7.35 -5.00
C LEU A 251 -13.46 -5.94 -4.62
N ASP A 252 -13.37 -5.00 -5.56
CA ASP A 252 -13.53 -3.58 -5.23
C ASP A 252 -14.90 -3.21 -4.67
N PRO A 253 -16.05 -3.72 -5.20
CA PRO A 253 -17.36 -3.49 -4.59
C PRO A 253 -17.46 -4.09 -3.18
N LEU A 254 -16.98 -5.31 -2.96
CA LEU A 254 -16.97 -5.95 -1.64
C LEU A 254 -16.10 -5.15 -0.64
N ALA A 255 -14.95 -4.64 -1.08
CA ALA A 255 -14.07 -3.81 -0.26
C ALA A 255 -14.77 -2.53 0.23
N VAL A 256 -15.59 -1.89 -0.61
CA VAL A 256 -16.45 -0.77 -0.19
C VAL A 256 -17.48 -1.22 0.86
N GLU A 257 -18.12 -2.35 0.62
CA GLU A 257 -19.22 -2.90 1.43
C GLU A 257 -18.77 -3.41 2.80
N VAL A 258 -17.51 -3.83 2.93
CA VAL A 258 -16.90 -4.17 4.23
C VAL A 258 -16.20 -2.98 4.91
N GLY A 259 -16.40 -1.75 4.40
CA GLY A 259 -16.13 -0.53 5.17
C GLY A 259 -14.79 0.14 4.92
N LEU A 260 -14.16 -0.04 3.76
CA LEU A 260 -12.98 0.75 3.41
C LEU A 260 -13.28 2.25 3.26
N ASN A 261 -12.29 3.08 3.57
CA ASN A 261 -12.36 4.54 3.44
C ASN A 261 -11.93 5.04 2.06
N GLY A 262 -11.23 4.21 1.27
CA GLY A 262 -10.80 4.62 -0.05
C GLY A 262 -10.24 3.48 -0.90
N ILE A 263 -10.23 3.68 -2.22
CA ILE A 263 -9.71 2.74 -3.21
C ILE A 263 -8.96 3.49 -4.30
N VAL A 264 -7.77 3.03 -4.66
CA VAL A 264 -7.00 3.54 -5.80
C VAL A 264 -7.44 2.85 -7.08
N ASN A 265 -7.68 3.61 -8.15
CA ASN A 265 -8.15 3.12 -9.44
C ASN A 265 -9.35 2.15 -9.30
N PRO A 266 -10.48 2.60 -8.70
CA PRO A 266 -11.60 1.75 -8.40
C PRO A 266 -12.25 1.18 -9.67
N ALA A 267 -12.67 -0.09 -9.61
CA ALA A 267 -13.55 -0.68 -10.61
C ALA A 267 -14.92 0.02 -10.64
N ARG A 268 -15.62 -0.08 -11.75
CA ARG A 268 -16.98 0.51 -11.88
C ARG A 268 -17.94 -0.03 -10.82
N GLY A 269 -17.77 -1.29 -10.43
CA GLY A 269 -18.54 -1.94 -9.37
C GLY A 269 -18.43 -1.22 -8.02
N ALA A 270 -17.22 -0.76 -7.66
CA ALA A 270 -16.99 0.00 -6.42
C ALA A 270 -17.74 1.33 -6.39
N VAL A 271 -17.78 2.05 -7.53
CA VAL A 271 -18.53 3.32 -7.63
C VAL A 271 -20.02 3.07 -7.42
N ARG A 272 -20.57 2.02 -8.07
CA ARG A 272 -21.98 1.63 -7.87
C ARG A 272 -22.27 1.19 -6.43
N ALA A 273 -21.36 0.44 -5.80
CA ALA A 273 -21.49 0.02 -4.40
C ALA A 273 -21.52 1.24 -3.46
N ALA A 274 -20.61 2.20 -3.63
CA ALA A 274 -20.58 3.44 -2.85
C ALA A 274 -21.90 4.22 -2.99
N GLN A 275 -22.43 4.35 -4.21
CA GLN A 275 -23.70 5.03 -4.47
C GLN A 275 -24.90 4.31 -3.80
N ARG A 276 -24.97 2.97 -3.90
CA ARG A 276 -26.04 2.18 -3.22
C ARG A 276 -26.01 2.34 -1.71
N LEU A 277 -24.82 2.46 -1.14
CA LEU A 277 -24.62 2.64 0.30
C LEU A 277 -24.79 4.11 0.76
N GLY A 278 -25.12 5.02 -0.16
CA GLY A 278 -25.30 6.44 0.15
C GLY A 278 -24.00 7.16 0.52
N LEU A 279 -22.84 6.65 0.11
CA LEU A 279 -21.57 7.29 0.37
C LEU A 279 -21.32 8.45 -0.60
N ARG A 280 -20.92 9.61 -0.07
CA ARG A 280 -20.42 10.72 -0.88
C ARG A 280 -19.04 10.35 -1.43
N ILE A 281 -18.91 10.33 -2.75
CA ILE A 281 -17.66 9.98 -3.42
C ILE A 281 -16.82 11.26 -3.58
N GLU A 282 -15.60 11.22 -3.05
CA GLU A 282 -14.57 12.23 -3.25
C GLU A 282 -13.49 11.68 -4.18
N TRP A 283 -13.14 12.43 -5.24
CA TRP A 283 -12.11 12.01 -6.18
C TRP A 283 -10.81 12.73 -5.93
N GLY A 284 -9.71 11.97 -5.90
CA GLY A 284 -8.35 12.46 -5.90
C GLY A 284 -7.61 12.06 -7.18
N ASP A 285 -6.53 12.75 -7.50
CA ASP A 285 -5.69 12.52 -8.68
C ASP A 285 -4.20 12.34 -8.34
N GLU A 286 -3.88 12.25 -7.05
CA GLU A 286 -2.55 11.96 -6.54
C GLU A 286 -2.49 10.57 -5.85
N CYS A 287 -1.30 10.19 -5.44
CA CYS A 287 -1.11 8.96 -4.64
C CYS A 287 -1.99 8.96 -3.38
N CYS A 288 -2.59 7.82 -3.06
CA CYS A 288 -3.56 7.67 -1.97
C CYS A 288 -3.04 8.09 -0.58
N VAL A 289 -1.75 8.21 -0.41
CA VAL A 289 -1.11 8.64 0.84
C VAL A 289 -0.74 10.13 0.86
N LEU A 290 -1.02 10.85 -0.23
CA LEU A 290 -0.82 12.31 -0.37
C LEU A 290 -2.16 13.10 -0.30
#